data_3368f46f5a9eac46b62fe9ab9c4bdb3b
#
_entry.id   3368f46f5a9eac46b62fe9ab9c4bdb3b
#
_cell.length_a   1.000
_cell.length_b   1.000
_cell.length_c   1.000
_cell.angle_alpha   90.00
_cell.angle_beta   90.00
_cell.angle_gamma   90.00
#
_symmetry.space_group_name_H-M   'P 1'
#
loop_
_entity.id
_entity.type
_entity.pdbx_description
1 polymer ?
#
loop_
_entity_poly.entity_id
_entity_poly.type
_entity_poly.pdbx_seq_one_letter_code
_entity_poly.pdbx_strand_id
1 'polypeptide(L)'
;MERVLVTGATGFIGYEMAKQLSERGIRHRLLVRRPFRGIILKSLDCELVQGDLLEPQSLKRAVAGIDTIIHLGAVAAFTSYRLVRPSIVDGSRNLLGAAREAGVEQFVYGGTLLVYGSQKQPIDQNTPSSPALGYGRAKLEAEQMMAAMAAESGMRFASLRLPHTYGARSLFFEEARTGRILFPGLGDNLYAHLNVADAARALIRAAEIGLSGVMVVADNLPCTWNQLFYATQTYYPRLKVTHIPKALALLGTGLMDLVHMTVSSPN
;
A
#
# COMPACT_ATOMS: atom_id res chain seq x y z
N MET A 1 17.59 4.20 -12.75
CA MET A 1 16.66 4.94 -11.88
C MET A 1 17.32 6.27 -11.52
N GLU A 2 16.98 7.34 -12.22
CA GLU A 2 17.57 8.67 -12.00
C GLU A 2 16.54 9.69 -11.48
N ARG A 3 15.28 9.59 -11.96
CA ARG A 3 14.18 10.47 -11.59
C ARG A 3 12.93 9.65 -11.26
N VAL A 4 12.61 9.58 -9.99
CA VAL A 4 11.54 8.72 -9.44
C VAL A 4 10.30 9.53 -9.13
N LEU A 5 9.12 9.06 -9.55
CA LEU A 5 7.84 9.54 -9.03
C LEU A 5 7.34 8.56 -7.97
N VAL A 6 7.04 9.06 -6.78
CA VAL A 6 6.37 8.28 -5.72
C VAL A 6 4.95 8.80 -5.55
N THR A 7 3.97 7.91 -5.62
CA THR A 7 2.60 8.21 -5.24
C THR A 7 2.27 7.62 -3.87
N GLY A 8 1.36 8.23 -3.13
CA GLY A 8 1.08 7.81 -1.76
C GLY A 8 2.14 8.21 -0.73
N ALA A 9 3.01 9.18 -1.05
CA ALA A 9 4.12 9.63 -0.22
C ALA A 9 3.69 10.17 1.17
N THR A 10 2.45 10.64 1.33
CA THR A 10 1.91 11.07 2.63
C THR A 10 1.43 9.90 3.50
N GLY A 11 1.36 8.68 2.93
CA GLY A 11 1.01 7.46 3.63
C GLY A 11 2.18 6.88 4.44
N PHE A 12 1.90 5.76 5.13
CA PHE A 12 2.83 5.12 6.04
C PHE A 12 4.13 4.63 5.34
N ILE A 13 4.00 3.77 4.33
CA ILE A 13 5.16 3.24 3.57
C ILE A 13 5.77 4.34 2.69
N GLY A 14 4.92 5.19 2.06
CA GLY A 14 5.38 6.22 1.15
C GLY A 14 6.24 7.29 1.81
N TYR A 15 5.94 7.65 3.05
CA TYR A 15 6.78 8.59 3.82
C TYR A 15 8.17 8.00 4.09
N GLU A 16 8.23 6.76 4.55
CA GLU A 16 9.51 6.08 4.80
C GLU A 16 10.33 5.93 3.52
N MET A 17 9.65 5.63 2.40
CA MET A 17 10.29 5.60 1.09
C MET A 17 10.85 6.95 0.68
N ALA A 18 10.08 8.04 0.79
CA ALA A 18 10.53 9.39 0.46
C ALA A 18 11.76 9.77 1.30
N LYS A 19 11.76 9.42 2.59
CA LYS A 19 12.89 9.61 3.50
C LYS A 19 14.15 8.87 3.01
N GLN A 20 14.03 7.57 2.70
CA GLN A 20 15.15 6.77 2.22
C GLN A 20 15.69 7.23 0.87
N LEU A 21 14.83 7.71 -0.04
CA LEU A 21 15.26 8.30 -1.31
C LEU A 21 16.04 9.59 -1.09
N SER A 22 15.58 10.49 -0.20
CA SER A 22 16.30 11.70 0.20
C SER A 22 17.66 11.37 0.82
N GLU A 23 17.72 10.45 1.78
CA GLU A 23 18.96 10.03 2.45
C GLU A 23 20.00 9.44 1.48
N ARG A 24 19.54 8.86 0.35
CA ARG A 24 20.42 8.32 -0.70
C ARG A 24 20.76 9.34 -1.81
N GLY A 25 20.26 10.57 -1.72
CA GLY A 25 20.45 11.58 -2.75
C GLY A 25 19.78 11.25 -4.10
N ILE A 26 18.80 10.37 -4.11
CA ILE A 26 18.06 10.00 -5.33
C ILE A 26 17.03 11.08 -5.64
N ARG A 27 17.10 11.68 -6.84
CA ARG A 27 16.13 12.69 -7.27
C ARG A 27 14.73 12.08 -7.34
N HIS A 28 13.78 12.63 -6.60
CA HIS A 28 12.45 12.11 -6.58
C HIS A 28 11.37 13.20 -6.47
N ARG A 29 10.26 12.92 -7.10
CA ARG A 29 9.04 13.72 -7.11
C ARG A 29 7.96 12.97 -6.34
N LEU A 30 7.22 13.67 -5.50
CA LEU A 30 6.17 13.11 -4.67
C LEU A 30 4.82 13.66 -5.11
N LEU A 31 3.92 12.78 -5.56
CA LEU A 31 2.55 13.14 -5.90
C LEU A 31 1.72 13.35 -4.62
N VAL A 32 1.20 14.55 -4.44
CA VAL A 32 0.40 14.94 -3.27
C VAL A 32 -0.96 15.44 -3.71
N ARG A 33 -2.03 14.76 -3.29
CA ARG A 33 -3.40 15.17 -3.63
C ARG A 33 -3.81 16.46 -2.92
N ARG A 34 -3.48 16.58 -1.64
CA ARG A 34 -3.83 17.72 -0.79
C ARG A 34 -2.55 18.38 -0.29
N PRO A 35 -2.23 19.62 -0.70
CA PRO A 35 -0.96 20.28 -0.37
C PRO A 35 -0.65 20.34 1.13
N PHE A 36 -1.68 20.56 1.99
CA PHE A 36 -1.48 20.62 3.45
C PHE A 36 -0.97 19.28 4.04
N ARG A 37 -1.32 18.14 3.44
CA ARG A 37 -0.78 16.84 3.85
C ARG A 37 0.68 16.65 3.45
N GLY A 38 1.16 17.40 2.46
CA GLY A 38 2.56 17.43 2.05
C GLY A 38 3.49 18.15 3.04
N ILE A 39 2.96 18.83 4.06
CA ILE A 39 3.78 19.54 5.05
C ILE A 39 4.79 18.63 5.74
N ILE A 40 4.41 17.38 6.02
CA ILE A 40 5.31 16.38 6.62
C ILE A 40 6.50 16.01 5.74
N LEU A 41 6.43 16.30 4.44
CA LEU A 41 7.46 15.99 3.45
C LEU A 41 8.41 17.17 3.20
N LYS A 42 8.11 18.37 3.74
CA LYS A 42 8.90 19.58 3.49
C LYS A 42 10.34 19.54 4.02
N SER A 43 10.62 18.67 4.98
CA SER A 43 11.97 18.46 5.51
C SER A 43 12.81 17.52 4.66
N LEU A 44 12.23 16.92 3.63
CA LEU A 44 12.90 15.99 2.73
C LEU A 44 13.39 16.74 1.48
N ASP A 45 14.54 16.33 0.95
CA ASP A 45 15.04 16.83 -0.33
C ASP A 45 14.27 16.17 -1.47
N CYS A 46 13.14 16.78 -1.87
CA CYS A 46 12.22 16.23 -2.87
C CYS A 46 11.46 17.34 -3.62
N GLU A 47 10.98 17.00 -4.82
CA GLU A 47 10.04 17.84 -5.56
C GLU A 47 8.59 17.44 -5.20
N LEU A 48 7.76 18.38 -4.77
CA LEU A 48 6.34 18.14 -4.54
C LEU A 48 5.54 18.55 -5.78
N VAL A 49 4.69 17.66 -6.26
CA VAL A 49 3.74 17.94 -7.33
C VAL A 49 2.32 17.65 -6.87
N GLN A 50 1.42 18.60 -7.10
CA GLN A 50 0.00 18.38 -6.81
C GLN A 50 -0.69 17.63 -7.95
N GLY A 51 -1.48 16.61 -7.60
CA GLY A 51 -2.32 15.87 -8.55
C GLY A 51 -3.15 14.80 -7.86
N ASP A 52 -4.20 14.37 -8.53
CA ASP A 52 -5.08 13.29 -8.08
C ASP A 52 -5.07 12.14 -9.10
N LEU A 53 -4.96 10.91 -8.62
CA LEU A 53 -5.01 9.71 -9.47
C LEU A 53 -6.32 9.61 -10.27
N LEU A 54 -7.41 10.21 -9.77
CA LEU A 54 -8.69 10.24 -10.46
C LEU A 54 -8.83 11.41 -11.46
N GLU A 55 -7.83 12.29 -11.54
CA GLU A 55 -7.79 13.42 -12.48
C GLU A 55 -6.63 13.27 -13.47
N PRO A 56 -6.82 12.57 -14.63
CA PRO A 56 -5.75 12.23 -15.58
C PRO A 56 -4.92 13.44 -16.03
N GLN A 57 -5.53 14.61 -16.21
CA GLN A 57 -4.82 15.82 -16.63
C GLN A 57 -3.80 16.30 -15.58
N SER A 58 -4.06 16.07 -14.28
CA SER A 58 -3.13 16.42 -13.21
C SER A 58 -1.88 15.53 -13.22
N LEU A 59 -1.98 14.32 -13.77
CA LEU A 59 -0.90 13.34 -13.80
C LEU A 59 0.15 13.63 -14.86
N LYS A 60 -0.20 14.29 -15.96
CA LYS A 60 0.75 14.62 -17.06
C LYS A 60 1.95 15.41 -16.55
N ARG A 61 1.73 16.39 -15.68
CA ARG A 61 2.82 17.15 -15.05
C ARG A 61 3.62 16.31 -14.05
N ALA A 62 2.95 15.40 -13.36
CA ALA A 62 3.59 14.55 -12.37
C ALA A 62 4.59 13.58 -13.00
N VAL A 63 4.27 13.01 -14.17
CA VAL A 63 5.11 12.01 -14.86
C VAL A 63 6.12 12.63 -15.83
N ALA A 64 6.05 13.92 -16.12
CA ALA A 64 6.94 14.56 -17.07
C ALA A 64 8.41 14.44 -16.67
N GLY A 65 9.22 13.82 -17.54
CA GLY A 65 10.65 13.59 -17.31
C GLY A 65 10.98 12.57 -16.22
N ILE A 66 10.05 11.72 -15.82
CA ILE A 66 10.24 10.62 -14.87
C ILE A 66 10.64 9.37 -15.65
N ASP A 67 11.62 8.63 -15.15
CA ASP A 67 12.02 7.31 -15.68
C ASP A 67 11.38 6.14 -14.91
N THR A 68 11.11 6.32 -13.65
CA THR A 68 10.65 5.27 -12.75
C THR A 68 9.49 5.73 -11.86
N ILE A 69 8.44 4.94 -11.75
CA ILE A 69 7.32 5.19 -10.83
C ILE A 69 7.29 4.12 -9.76
N ILE A 70 7.15 4.54 -8.49
CA ILE A 70 6.83 3.66 -7.38
C ILE A 70 5.43 4.05 -6.85
N HIS A 71 4.47 3.17 -7.10
CA HIS A 71 3.06 3.44 -6.89
C HIS A 71 2.52 2.80 -5.61
N LEU A 72 2.27 3.64 -4.60
CA LEU A 72 1.65 3.28 -3.32
C LEU A 72 0.32 4.01 -3.08
N GLY A 73 -0.06 4.90 -4.01
CA GLY A 73 -1.27 5.71 -3.88
C GLY A 73 -2.53 4.85 -3.97
N ALA A 74 -3.23 4.70 -2.85
CA ALA A 74 -4.49 3.97 -2.75
C ALA A 74 -5.25 4.42 -1.50
N VAL A 75 -6.57 4.20 -1.48
CA VAL A 75 -7.33 4.21 -0.23
C VAL A 75 -7.17 2.84 0.41
N ALA A 76 -6.31 2.76 1.44
CA ALA A 76 -6.07 1.55 2.21
C ALA A 76 -7.14 1.42 3.30
N ALA A 77 -8.30 0.87 2.96
CA ALA A 77 -9.40 0.65 3.88
C ALA A 77 -9.97 -0.76 3.72
N PHE A 78 -10.26 -1.42 4.84
CA PHE A 78 -10.95 -2.71 4.86
C PHE A 78 -12.46 -2.49 4.70
N THR A 79 -12.87 -2.07 3.52
CA THR A 79 -14.24 -1.73 3.17
C THR A 79 -14.65 -2.44 1.89
N SER A 80 -15.88 -2.19 1.40
CA SER A 80 -16.39 -2.84 0.21
C SER A 80 -15.56 -2.52 -1.04
N TYR A 81 -15.51 -3.48 -1.95
CA TYR A 81 -14.81 -3.33 -3.24
C TYR A 81 -15.28 -2.08 -4.00
N ARG A 82 -16.58 -1.77 -3.97
CA ARG A 82 -17.15 -0.62 -4.67
C ARG A 82 -16.56 0.72 -4.23
N LEU A 83 -16.26 0.86 -2.93
CA LEU A 83 -15.72 2.10 -2.36
C LEU A 83 -14.23 2.28 -2.63
N VAL A 84 -13.45 1.20 -2.67
CA VAL A 84 -11.99 1.29 -2.88
C VAL A 84 -11.58 1.19 -4.34
N ARG A 85 -12.40 0.57 -5.19
CA ARG A 85 -12.11 0.35 -6.61
C ARG A 85 -11.70 1.62 -7.37
N PRO A 86 -12.43 2.75 -7.27
CA PRO A 86 -12.05 3.94 -8.02
C PRO A 86 -10.61 4.39 -7.74
N SER A 87 -10.24 4.50 -6.46
CA SER A 87 -8.88 4.96 -6.11
C SER A 87 -7.79 3.94 -6.43
N ILE A 88 -8.09 2.64 -6.36
CA ILE A 88 -7.11 1.57 -6.56
C ILE A 88 -7.01 1.19 -8.03
N VAL A 89 -8.14 0.91 -8.69
CA VAL A 89 -8.11 0.41 -10.07
C VAL A 89 -8.07 1.57 -11.07
N ASP A 90 -9.04 2.49 -10.99
CA ASP A 90 -9.16 3.56 -11.98
C ASP A 90 -8.00 4.56 -11.82
N GLY A 91 -7.62 4.88 -10.57
CA GLY A 91 -6.45 5.71 -10.27
C GLY A 91 -5.14 5.11 -10.78
N SER A 92 -4.93 3.80 -10.62
CA SER A 92 -3.74 3.10 -11.15
C SER A 92 -3.75 3.07 -12.67
N ARG A 93 -4.89 2.86 -13.31
CA ARG A 93 -5.06 2.91 -14.76
C ARG A 93 -4.66 4.27 -15.32
N ASN A 94 -5.17 5.35 -14.73
CA ASN A 94 -4.87 6.71 -15.13
C ASN A 94 -3.37 7.03 -15.02
N LEU A 95 -2.77 6.64 -13.89
CA LEU A 95 -1.34 6.86 -13.67
C LEU A 95 -0.47 6.11 -14.68
N LEU A 96 -0.77 4.82 -14.91
CA LEU A 96 0.00 4.02 -15.86
C LEU A 96 -0.21 4.49 -17.30
N GLY A 97 -1.42 4.95 -17.66
CA GLY A 97 -1.70 5.58 -18.94
C GLY A 97 -0.83 6.83 -19.17
N ALA A 98 -0.79 7.74 -18.19
CA ALA A 98 0.06 8.92 -18.24
C ALA A 98 1.56 8.57 -18.29
N ALA A 99 1.97 7.53 -17.56
CA ALA A 99 3.34 7.01 -17.56
C ALA A 99 3.76 6.50 -18.95
N ARG A 100 2.88 5.75 -19.62
CA ARG A 100 3.12 5.28 -21.01
C ARG A 100 3.30 6.43 -21.99
N GLU A 101 2.41 7.43 -21.93
CA GLU A 101 2.50 8.63 -22.78
C GLU A 101 3.80 9.42 -22.56
N ALA A 102 4.33 9.41 -21.33
CA ALA A 102 5.55 10.11 -20.95
C ALA A 102 6.84 9.30 -21.18
N GLY A 103 6.75 8.05 -21.63
CA GLY A 103 7.91 7.18 -21.87
C GLY A 103 8.59 6.68 -20.58
N VAL A 104 7.83 6.52 -19.49
CA VAL A 104 8.34 5.91 -18.26
C VAL A 104 8.78 4.47 -18.53
N GLU A 105 9.97 4.09 -18.08
CA GLU A 105 10.56 2.79 -18.38
C GLU A 105 10.21 1.71 -17.34
N GLN A 106 10.01 2.13 -16.08
CA GLN A 106 9.82 1.22 -14.95
C GLN A 106 8.64 1.63 -14.10
N PHE A 107 7.77 0.68 -13.78
CA PHE A 107 6.64 0.87 -12.87
C PHE A 107 6.66 -0.19 -11.76
N VAL A 108 6.87 0.22 -10.52
CA VAL A 108 6.86 -0.64 -9.34
C VAL A 108 5.59 -0.40 -8.53
N TYR A 109 4.82 -1.44 -8.33
CA TYR A 109 3.55 -1.40 -7.62
C TYR A 109 3.65 -2.01 -6.23
N GLY A 110 3.22 -1.28 -5.22
CA GLY A 110 3.02 -1.84 -3.87
C GLY A 110 1.77 -2.70 -3.82
N GLY A 111 1.91 -3.98 -4.07
CA GLY A 111 0.87 -5.01 -3.95
C GLY A 111 0.54 -5.36 -2.50
N THR A 112 -0.20 -6.45 -2.29
CA THR A 112 -0.56 -6.94 -0.95
C THR A 112 -0.71 -8.46 -0.90
N LEU A 113 -0.37 -9.10 0.22
CA LEU A 113 -0.65 -10.52 0.46
C LEU A 113 -2.15 -10.83 0.60
N LEU A 114 -3.00 -9.83 0.82
CA LEU A 114 -4.45 -10.02 0.91
C LEU A 114 -5.08 -10.51 -0.39
N VAL A 115 -4.33 -10.51 -1.51
CA VAL A 115 -4.76 -11.12 -2.77
C VAL A 115 -4.87 -12.64 -2.69
N TYR A 116 -4.18 -13.28 -1.75
CA TYR A 116 -4.23 -14.73 -1.58
C TYR A 116 -5.40 -15.22 -0.71
N GLY A 117 -6.01 -14.33 0.08
CA GLY A 117 -7.03 -14.71 1.05
C GLY A 117 -6.46 -15.58 2.18
N SER A 118 -7.30 -16.48 2.72
CA SER A 118 -6.88 -17.42 3.76
C SER A 118 -6.30 -18.69 3.13
N GLN A 119 -5.05 -18.99 3.45
CA GLN A 119 -4.33 -20.18 2.97
C GLN A 119 -4.07 -21.15 4.12
N LYS A 120 -4.14 -22.45 3.85
CA LYS A 120 -3.81 -23.50 4.81
C LYS A 120 -2.32 -23.86 4.80
N GLN A 121 -1.66 -23.61 3.69
CA GLN A 121 -0.24 -23.87 3.47
C GLN A 121 0.53 -22.54 3.27
N PRO A 122 1.83 -22.52 3.48
CA PRO A 122 2.65 -21.37 3.13
C PRO A 122 2.44 -20.95 1.67
N ILE A 123 2.43 -19.65 1.44
CA ILE A 123 2.27 -19.07 0.11
C ILE A 123 3.57 -19.25 -0.67
N ASP A 124 3.45 -19.77 -1.89
CA ASP A 124 4.53 -19.91 -2.87
C ASP A 124 4.15 -19.30 -4.24
N GLN A 125 4.99 -19.46 -5.23
CA GLN A 125 4.80 -18.96 -6.59
C GLN A 125 3.59 -19.59 -7.31
N ASN A 126 3.14 -20.79 -6.89
CA ASN A 126 2.02 -21.52 -7.49
C ASN A 126 0.70 -21.29 -6.74
N THR A 127 0.75 -20.59 -5.60
CA THR A 127 -0.44 -20.34 -4.78
C THR A 127 -1.43 -19.45 -5.55
N PRO A 128 -2.67 -19.91 -5.80
CA PRO A 128 -3.65 -19.12 -6.53
C PRO A 128 -4.13 -17.93 -5.71
N SER A 129 -4.34 -16.80 -6.39
CA SER A 129 -4.95 -15.63 -5.77
C SER A 129 -6.45 -15.88 -5.54
N SER A 130 -6.92 -15.66 -4.30
CA SER A 130 -8.32 -15.83 -3.89
C SER A 130 -8.71 -14.78 -2.84
N PRO A 131 -8.77 -13.47 -3.22
CA PRO A 131 -8.97 -12.39 -2.26
C PRO A 131 -10.37 -12.44 -1.66
N ALA A 132 -10.45 -12.49 -0.32
CA ALA A 132 -11.71 -12.51 0.43
C ALA A 132 -12.29 -11.10 0.65
N LEU A 133 -11.44 -10.07 0.73
CA LEU A 133 -11.81 -8.69 1.05
C LEU A 133 -11.90 -7.82 -0.20
N GLY A 134 -12.78 -6.83 -0.19
CA GLY A 134 -12.95 -5.87 -1.29
C GLY A 134 -11.65 -5.15 -1.66
N TYR A 135 -10.85 -4.79 -0.66
CA TYR A 135 -9.52 -4.21 -0.86
C TYR A 135 -8.58 -5.18 -1.62
N GLY A 136 -8.47 -6.44 -1.19
CA GLY A 136 -7.64 -7.45 -1.84
C GLY A 136 -8.06 -7.70 -3.30
N ARG A 137 -9.39 -7.72 -3.56
CA ARG A 137 -9.94 -7.85 -4.92
C ARG A 137 -9.55 -6.68 -5.81
N ALA A 138 -9.70 -5.45 -5.33
CA ALA A 138 -9.31 -4.25 -6.09
C ALA A 138 -7.80 -4.18 -6.34
N LYS A 139 -6.98 -4.58 -5.36
CA LYS A 139 -5.51 -4.63 -5.50
C LYS A 139 -5.08 -5.66 -6.55
N LEU A 140 -5.71 -6.84 -6.57
CA LEU A 140 -5.42 -7.88 -7.58
C LEU A 140 -5.85 -7.43 -8.99
N GLU A 141 -7.05 -6.83 -9.13
CA GLU A 141 -7.53 -6.30 -10.41
C GLU A 141 -6.58 -5.22 -10.95
N ALA A 142 -6.15 -4.28 -10.10
CA ALA A 142 -5.20 -3.25 -10.48
C ALA A 142 -3.84 -3.84 -10.90
N GLU A 143 -3.31 -4.82 -10.16
CA GLU A 143 -2.07 -5.52 -10.49
C GLU A 143 -2.14 -6.17 -11.86
N GLN A 144 -3.18 -6.95 -12.12
CA GLN A 144 -3.37 -7.66 -13.39
C GLN A 144 -3.56 -6.70 -14.56
N MET A 145 -4.38 -5.67 -14.38
CA MET A 145 -4.62 -4.64 -15.37
C MET A 145 -3.33 -3.88 -15.71
N MET A 146 -2.55 -3.47 -14.71
CA MET A 146 -1.29 -2.76 -14.93
C MET A 146 -0.24 -3.64 -15.59
N ALA A 147 -0.15 -4.92 -15.22
CA ALA A 147 0.77 -5.86 -15.84
C ALA A 147 0.47 -6.03 -17.35
N ALA A 148 -0.81 -6.16 -17.71
CA ALA A 148 -1.22 -6.25 -19.12
C ALA A 148 -0.89 -4.96 -19.89
N MET A 149 -1.26 -3.80 -19.36
CA MET A 149 -1.00 -2.51 -20.01
C MET A 149 0.50 -2.21 -20.15
N ALA A 150 1.32 -2.61 -19.19
CA ALA A 150 2.77 -2.43 -19.24
C ALA A 150 3.41 -3.33 -20.31
N ALA A 151 2.96 -4.59 -20.41
CA ALA A 151 3.43 -5.52 -21.43
C ALA A 151 3.18 -5.01 -22.85
N GLU A 152 2.01 -4.39 -23.11
CA GLU A 152 1.68 -3.79 -24.39
C GLU A 152 2.62 -2.63 -24.80
N SER A 153 3.21 -1.95 -23.83
CA SER A 153 4.07 -0.77 -24.06
C SER A 153 5.57 -1.06 -23.92
N GLY A 154 5.95 -2.28 -23.55
CA GLY A 154 7.34 -2.61 -23.26
C GLY A 154 7.87 -2.02 -21.95
N MET A 155 7.01 -1.42 -21.11
CA MET A 155 7.35 -0.91 -19.78
C MET A 155 7.63 -2.08 -18.82
N ARG A 156 8.73 -2.01 -18.06
CA ARG A 156 8.99 -2.99 -17.00
C ARG A 156 7.99 -2.78 -15.86
N PHE A 157 7.27 -3.81 -15.50
CA PHE A 157 6.31 -3.80 -14.40
C PHE A 157 6.69 -4.79 -13.33
N ALA A 158 6.78 -4.32 -12.09
CA ALA A 158 6.95 -5.17 -10.92
C ALA A 158 5.83 -4.90 -9.90
N SER A 159 5.26 -5.96 -9.33
CA SER A 159 4.38 -5.88 -8.17
C SER A 159 5.02 -6.58 -6.98
N LEU A 160 5.20 -5.85 -5.88
CA LEU A 160 5.67 -6.41 -4.62
C LEU A 160 4.47 -6.59 -3.69
N ARG A 161 4.05 -7.82 -3.47
CA ARG A 161 2.95 -8.19 -2.57
C ARG A 161 3.46 -8.14 -1.13
N LEU A 162 3.13 -7.05 -0.45
CA LEU A 162 3.56 -6.78 0.92
C LEU A 162 2.58 -7.38 1.94
N PRO A 163 3.08 -7.88 3.09
CA PRO A 163 2.27 -8.36 4.20
C PRO A 163 1.74 -7.21 5.08
N HIS A 164 1.31 -7.53 6.30
CA HIS A 164 1.10 -6.52 7.32
C HIS A 164 2.41 -5.78 7.58
N THR A 165 2.41 -4.49 7.27
CA THR A 165 3.60 -3.64 7.44
C THR A 165 3.46 -2.84 8.73
N TYR A 166 4.49 -2.88 9.59
CA TYR A 166 4.52 -2.23 10.89
C TYR A 166 5.69 -1.25 11.03
N GLY A 167 5.59 -0.34 11.99
CA GLY A 167 6.62 0.67 12.30
C GLY A 167 6.03 1.83 13.09
N ALA A 168 6.87 2.76 13.51
CA ALA A 168 6.54 3.82 14.47
C ALA A 168 5.28 4.65 14.15
N ARG A 169 4.92 4.81 12.87
CA ARG A 169 3.76 5.56 12.38
C ARG A 169 2.62 4.67 11.87
N SER A 170 2.65 3.36 12.14
CA SER A 170 1.57 2.47 11.74
C SER A 170 0.32 2.68 12.63
N LEU A 171 -0.86 2.49 12.04
CA LEU A 171 -2.12 2.48 12.79
C LEU A 171 -2.08 1.49 13.95
N PHE A 172 -1.42 0.35 13.77
CA PHE A 172 -1.24 -0.64 14.82
C PHE A 172 -0.59 -0.06 16.09
N PHE A 173 0.52 0.71 15.93
CA PHE A 173 1.17 1.34 17.08
C PHE A 173 0.45 2.61 17.56
N GLU A 174 -0.31 3.28 16.70
CA GLU A 174 -1.21 4.36 17.13
C GLU A 174 -2.29 3.80 18.06
N GLU A 175 -2.93 2.69 17.71
CA GLU A 175 -3.88 2.00 18.58
C GLU A 175 -3.22 1.47 19.86
N ALA A 176 -2.04 0.88 19.77
CA ALA A 176 -1.31 0.41 20.94
C ALA A 176 -1.06 1.54 21.97
N ARG A 177 -0.77 2.77 21.52
CA ARG A 177 -0.62 3.96 22.37
C ARG A 177 -1.92 4.33 23.08
N THR A 178 -3.10 4.05 22.53
CA THR A 178 -4.37 4.27 23.22
C THR A 178 -4.59 3.30 24.39
N GLY A 179 -3.79 2.25 24.46
CA GLY A 179 -3.89 1.21 25.48
C GLY A 179 -4.94 0.14 25.20
N ARG A 180 -5.58 0.15 24.02
CA ARG A 180 -6.60 -0.84 23.66
C ARG A 180 -6.54 -1.21 22.19
N ILE A 181 -6.55 -2.53 21.91
CA ILE A 181 -6.73 -3.07 20.57
C ILE A 181 -7.92 -4.03 20.59
N LEU A 182 -8.87 -3.85 19.68
CA LEU A 182 -9.93 -4.81 19.41
C LEU A 182 -9.52 -5.66 18.21
N PHE A 183 -9.30 -6.96 18.43
CA PHE A 183 -8.79 -7.84 17.38
C PHE A 183 -9.84 -8.89 16.97
N PRO A 184 -10.21 -9.02 15.69
CA PRO A 184 -11.16 -10.00 15.21
C PRO A 184 -10.53 -11.40 15.12
N GLY A 185 -11.06 -12.35 15.89
CA GLY A 185 -10.57 -13.72 15.95
C GLY A 185 -9.61 -13.98 17.11
N LEU A 186 -9.01 -15.18 17.12
CA LEU A 186 -8.18 -15.64 18.23
C LEU A 186 -6.74 -15.14 18.18
N GLY A 187 -6.26 -14.69 17.02
CA GLY A 187 -4.90 -14.19 16.86
C GLY A 187 -3.80 -15.26 16.86
N ASP A 188 -4.17 -16.52 16.75
CA ASP A 188 -3.29 -17.70 16.78
C ASP A 188 -2.80 -18.15 15.40
N ASN A 189 -3.35 -17.58 14.33
CA ASN A 189 -2.89 -17.86 12.98
C ASN A 189 -1.53 -17.21 12.70
N LEU A 190 -0.64 -17.96 12.03
CA LEU A 190 0.61 -17.41 11.51
C LEU A 190 0.30 -16.35 10.44
N TYR A 191 1.05 -15.28 10.48
CA TYR A 191 0.98 -14.21 9.50
C TYR A 191 2.38 -13.64 9.22
N ALA A 192 2.59 -13.20 7.98
CA ALA A 192 3.82 -12.53 7.64
C ALA A 192 3.73 -11.05 8.04
N HIS A 193 4.77 -10.54 8.63
CA HIS A 193 4.92 -9.14 8.98
C HIS A 193 6.16 -8.56 8.30
N LEU A 194 6.23 -7.25 8.14
CA LEU A 194 7.38 -6.60 7.53
C LEU A 194 7.58 -5.21 8.14
N ASN A 195 8.81 -4.89 8.52
CA ASN A 195 9.12 -3.54 8.96
C ASN A 195 8.95 -2.54 7.80
N VAL A 196 8.43 -1.35 8.08
CA VAL A 196 8.18 -0.32 7.06
C VAL A 196 9.46 0.12 6.34
N ALA A 197 10.60 0.14 7.04
CA ALA A 197 11.87 0.47 6.43
C ALA A 197 12.33 -0.61 5.43
N ASP A 198 12.04 -1.88 5.71
CA ASP A 198 12.34 -3.00 4.81
C ASP A 198 11.38 -3.02 3.61
N ALA A 199 10.09 -2.71 3.84
CA ALA A 199 9.11 -2.56 2.76
C ALA A 199 9.54 -1.46 1.77
N ALA A 200 9.93 -0.29 2.29
CA ALA A 200 10.44 0.81 1.47
C ALA A 200 11.72 0.42 0.73
N ARG A 201 12.67 -0.22 1.41
CA ARG A 201 13.93 -0.68 0.84
C ARG A 201 13.72 -1.70 -0.29
N ALA A 202 12.81 -2.65 -0.09
CA ALA A 202 12.48 -3.65 -1.12
C ALA A 202 11.89 -3.00 -2.38
N LEU A 203 10.98 -2.03 -2.24
CA LEU A 203 10.39 -1.31 -3.37
C LEU A 203 11.43 -0.47 -4.12
N ILE A 204 12.31 0.23 -3.39
CA ILE A 204 13.42 0.98 -3.99
C ILE A 204 14.35 0.01 -4.72
N ARG A 205 14.72 -1.10 -4.08
CA ARG A 205 15.61 -2.09 -4.68
C ARG A 205 15.03 -2.71 -5.95
N ALA A 206 13.74 -3.01 -5.96
CA ALA A 206 13.04 -3.50 -7.16
C ALA A 206 13.15 -2.50 -8.33
N ALA A 207 13.03 -1.21 -8.04
CA ALA A 207 13.21 -0.16 -9.04
C ALA A 207 14.66 -0.05 -9.51
N GLU A 208 15.65 -0.12 -8.60
CA GLU A 208 17.09 -0.04 -8.93
C GLU A 208 17.55 -1.15 -9.88
N ILE A 209 17.09 -2.39 -9.64
CA ILE A 209 17.50 -3.55 -10.44
C ILE A 209 16.64 -3.79 -11.69
N GLY A 210 15.67 -2.93 -11.97
CA GLY A 210 14.76 -3.11 -13.09
C GLY A 210 13.90 -4.38 -12.99
N LEU A 211 13.47 -4.74 -11.77
CA LEU A 211 12.67 -5.94 -11.51
C LEU A 211 11.42 -5.98 -12.39
N SER A 212 11.07 -7.16 -12.89
CA SER A 212 9.79 -7.42 -13.58
C SER A 212 9.11 -8.64 -12.97
N GLY A 213 7.77 -8.62 -13.00
CA GLY A 213 6.93 -9.70 -12.49
C GLY A 213 6.39 -9.45 -11.10
N VAL A 214 5.78 -10.49 -10.50
CA VAL A 214 5.12 -10.42 -9.20
C VAL A 214 5.97 -11.15 -8.16
N MET A 215 6.24 -10.48 -7.05
CA MET A 215 7.02 -11.05 -5.94
C MET A 215 6.32 -10.85 -4.60
N VAL A 216 6.44 -11.84 -3.73
CA VAL A 216 6.10 -11.72 -2.31
C VAL A 216 7.34 -11.21 -1.57
N VAL A 217 7.14 -10.20 -0.74
CA VAL A 217 8.18 -9.66 0.15
C VAL A 217 7.68 -9.77 1.57
N ALA A 218 8.38 -10.53 2.39
CA ALA A 218 8.00 -10.75 3.78
C ALA A 218 9.25 -10.94 4.64
N ASP A 219 9.09 -10.83 5.94
CA ASP A 219 10.08 -11.29 6.92
C ASP A 219 10.19 -12.83 6.84
N ASN A 220 11.35 -13.37 7.14
CA ASN A 220 11.59 -14.80 7.18
C ASN A 220 11.16 -15.46 8.51
N LEU A 221 10.67 -14.68 9.46
CA LEU A 221 10.18 -15.11 10.77
C LEU A 221 8.68 -14.79 10.94
N PRO A 222 7.78 -15.55 10.29
CA PRO A 222 6.35 -15.34 10.49
C PRO A 222 5.99 -15.59 11.96
N CYS A 223 5.12 -14.77 12.51
CA CYS A 223 4.63 -14.93 13.86
C CYS A 223 3.11 -14.84 13.92
N THR A 224 2.51 -15.30 15.02
CA THR A 224 1.08 -15.10 15.25
C THR A 224 0.82 -13.65 15.67
N TRP A 225 -0.42 -13.20 15.50
CA TRP A 225 -0.84 -11.90 16.02
C TRP A 225 -0.66 -11.80 17.52
N ASN A 226 -0.92 -12.90 18.25
CA ASN A 226 -0.71 -12.94 19.71
C ASN A 226 0.76 -12.76 20.10
N GLN A 227 1.70 -13.33 19.32
CA GLN A 227 3.13 -13.11 19.54
C GLN A 227 3.51 -11.64 19.25
N LEU A 228 2.95 -11.03 18.20
CA LEU A 228 3.15 -9.60 17.93
C LEU A 228 2.57 -8.73 19.05
N PHE A 229 1.38 -9.04 19.55
CA PHE A 229 0.78 -8.32 20.69
C PHE A 229 1.64 -8.44 21.94
N TYR A 230 2.09 -9.65 22.27
CA TYR A 230 2.97 -9.88 23.42
C TYR A 230 4.27 -9.06 23.31
N ALA A 231 4.93 -9.10 22.17
CA ALA A 231 6.11 -8.27 21.93
C ALA A 231 5.81 -6.77 22.03
N THR A 232 4.63 -6.33 21.57
CA THR A 232 4.19 -4.94 21.70
C THR A 232 3.96 -4.54 23.15
N GLN A 233 3.39 -5.42 23.97
CA GLN A 233 3.12 -5.16 25.39
C GLN A 233 4.39 -4.94 26.22
N THR A 234 5.55 -5.45 25.79
CA THR A 234 6.83 -5.15 26.45
C THR A 234 7.17 -3.65 26.39
N TYR A 235 6.75 -2.96 25.33
CA TYR A 235 6.94 -1.51 25.14
C TYR A 235 5.74 -0.68 25.59
N TYR A 236 4.55 -1.28 25.58
CA TYR A 236 3.26 -0.67 25.99
C TYR A 236 2.58 -1.51 27.08
N PRO A 237 3.07 -1.52 28.33
CA PRO A 237 2.59 -2.42 29.38
C PRO A 237 1.10 -2.25 29.74
N ARG A 238 0.50 -1.11 29.40
CA ARG A 238 -0.93 -0.84 29.63
C ARG A 238 -1.83 -1.33 28.49
N LEU A 239 -1.24 -1.85 27.40
CA LEU A 239 -2.00 -2.33 26.26
C LEU A 239 -2.84 -3.56 26.63
N LYS A 240 -4.14 -3.43 26.42
CA LYS A 240 -5.12 -4.52 26.53
C LYS A 240 -5.57 -4.91 25.12
N VAL A 241 -5.40 -6.17 24.76
CA VAL A 241 -5.93 -6.74 23.52
C VAL A 241 -7.19 -7.51 23.85
N THR A 242 -8.29 -7.14 23.19
CA THR A 242 -9.59 -7.81 23.36
C THR A 242 -9.94 -8.52 22.07
N HIS A 243 -10.04 -9.83 22.13
CA HIS A 243 -10.47 -10.66 21.02
C HIS A 243 -11.99 -10.61 20.87
N ILE A 244 -12.45 -10.29 19.66
CA ILE A 244 -13.89 -10.26 19.34
C ILE A 244 -14.21 -11.31 18.27
N PRO A 245 -15.41 -11.91 18.28
CA PRO A 245 -15.83 -12.82 17.22
C PRO A 245 -15.75 -12.17 15.84
N LYS A 246 -15.18 -12.88 14.85
CA LYS A 246 -15.04 -12.38 13.47
C LYS A 246 -16.38 -11.91 12.88
N ALA A 247 -17.48 -12.58 13.22
CA ALA A 247 -18.82 -12.19 12.76
C ALA A 247 -19.22 -10.79 13.25
N LEU A 248 -18.89 -10.43 14.48
CA LEU A 248 -19.18 -9.08 15.02
C LEU A 248 -18.34 -8.00 14.32
N ALA A 249 -17.09 -8.30 14.01
CA ALA A 249 -16.23 -7.38 13.26
C ALA A 249 -16.76 -7.12 11.84
N LEU A 250 -17.24 -8.17 11.17
CA LEU A 250 -17.82 -8.06 9.82
C LEU A 250 -19.14 -7.27 9.81
N LEU A 251 -19.97 -7.42 10.84
CA LEU A 251 -21.19 -6.60 11.01
C LEU A 251 -20.84 -5.11 11.19
N GLY A 252 -19.79 -4.82 11.96
CA GLY A 252 -19.31 -3.45 12.18
C GLY A 252 -18.80 -2.80 10.89
N THR A 253 -18.08 -3.52 10.04
CA THR A 253 -17.61 -2.99 8.72
C THR A 253 -18.77 -2.77 7.76
N GLY A 254 -19.76 -3.65 7.72
CA GLY A 254 -20.97 -3.48 6.91
C GLY A 254 -21.80 -2.26 7.33
N LEU A 255 -21.89 -1.99 8.63
CA LEU A 255 -22.56 -0.81 9.14
C LEU A 255 -21.81 0.49 8.80
N MET A 256 -20.48 0.48 8.87
CA MET A 256 -19.65 1.62 8.44
C MET A 256 -19.76 1.88 6.93
N ASP A 257 -19.82 0.84 6.09
CA ASP A 257 -20.07 0.99 4.65
C ASP A 257 -21.43 1.64 4.38
N LEU A 258 -22.46 1.28 5.14
CA LEU A 258 -23.81 1.88 5.03
C LEU A 258 -23.80 3.38 5.42
N VAL A 259 -23.10 3.73 6.49
CA VAL A 259 -22.94 5.13 6.94
C VAL A 259 -22.15 5.94 5.91
N HIS A 260 -21.08 5.40 5.33
CA HIS A 260 -20.33 6.07 4.27
C HIS A 260 -21.16 6.28 2.99
N MET A 261 -22.01 5.33 2.62
CA MET A 261 -22.93 5.49 1.46
C MET A 261 -23.99 6.55 1.69
N THR A 262 -24.48 6.73 2.92
CA THR A 262 -25.51 7.72 3.25
C THR A 262 -24.96 9.14 3.43
N VAL A 263 -23.71 9.28 3.88
CA VAL A 263 -23.04 10.59 4.10
C VAL A 263 -22.33 11.10 2.82
N SER A 264 -22.05 10.24 1.85
CA SER A 264 -21.35 10.58 0.61
C SER A 264 -22.26 10.75 -0.60
N SER A 265 -23.58 10.77 -0.43
CA SER A 265 -24.50 11.17 -1.50
C SER A 265 -24.34 12.68 -1.72
N PRO A 266 -23.88 13.16 -2.89
CA PRO A 266 -23.89 14.58 -3.18
C PRO A 266 -25.35 15.04 -3.37
N ASN A 267 -25.80 15.99 -2.59
CA ASN A 267 -26.89 16.88 -2.99
C ASN A 267 -26.38 17.83 -4.06
#